data_e9231af3da3a1c318c6b097200de119c
#
_entry.id   e9231af3da3a1c318c6b097200de119c
#
_cell.length_a   1.000
_cell.length_b   1.000
_cell.length_c   1.000
_cell.angle_alpha   90.00
_cell.angle_beta   90.00
_cell.angle_gamma   90.00
#
_symmetry.space_group_name_H-M   'P 1'
#
loop_
_entity.id
_entity.type
_entity.pdbx_description
1 polymer ?
#
loop_
_entity_poly.entity_id
_entity_poly.type
_entity_poly.pdbx_seq_one_letter_code
_entity_poly.pdbx_strand_id
1 'polypeptide(L)'
;MPPLRLPTGTQVVARIPVKDQSGVDRATGSVGVVVAVDDLPDSTYLVQDPDGGEPRYSRSDLIVRAEAQWAPPATVQNLWDRVILSSVIGSRAYGLATDASDTDRRGAYLAPAPLDWSLRGAPEQLQDDVRQACFWEVKKLLTLALKANPNALECLYSPLVEHTTPPGEELLAIRSSFLSKVVYATYNGYALSQFKKMDADRRMRGEVNWKHAMHLLRALMAGIVALREGHLPLDVGAHREQLLAIRRGEIAWSDVESWRLSLHREFDRAVADTRLPDRPDYQAAETFLISARLRAASELLGDNGA
;
A
#
# COMPACT_ATOMS: atom_id res chain seq x y z
N MET A 1 -1.20 4.57 -13.78
CA MET A 1 -1.25 3.30 -14.51
C MET A 1 -2.56 3.24 -15.27
N PRO A 2 -2.61 2.73 -16.50
CA PRO A 2 -3.90 2.45 -17.11
C PRO A 2 -4.67 1.48 -16.20
N PRO A 3 -6.01 1.59 -16.11
CA PRO A 3 -6.81 0.72 -15.29
C PRO A 3 -6.52 -0.73 -15.62
N LEU A 4 -6.35 -1.58 -14.60
CA LEU A 4 -6.01 -3.00 -14.78
C LEU A 4 -7.04 -3.62 -15.74
N ARG A 5 -6.55 -4.16 -16.86
CA ARG A 5 -7.39 -4.82 -17.86
C ARG A 5 -8.03 -6.06 -17.23
N LEU A 6 -9.35 -6.17 -17.30
CA LEU A 6 -10.06 -7.34 -16.80
C LEU A 6 -9.83 -8.52 -17.76
N PRO A 7 -9.34 -9.67 -17.29
CA PRO A 7 -9.19 -10.86 -18.11
C PRO A 7 -10.56 -11.45 -18.51
N THR A 8 -10.61 -12.16 -19.62
CA THR A 8 -11.77 -12.99 -19.97
C THR A 8 -12.03 -14.03 -18.89
N GLY A 9 -13.32 -14.30 -18.62
CA GLY A 9 -13.75 -15.14 -17.49
C GLY A 9 -14.00 -14.37 -16.21
N THR A 10 -13.63 -13.07 -16.13
CA THR A 10 -13.91 -12.23 -14.95
C THR A 10 -15.42 -12.01 -14.81
N GLN A 11 -15.99 -12.36 -13.67
CA GLN A 11 -17.37 -12.00 -13.33
C GLN A 11 -17.46 -10.52 -12.94
N VAL A 12 -18.40 -9.82 -13.57
CA VAL A 12 -18.57 -8.37 -13.40
C VAL A 12 -20.03 -7.99 -13.13
N VAL A 13 -20.21 -6.79 -12.59
CA VAL A 13 -21.52 -6.16 -12.35
C VAL A 13 -21.52 -4.80 -13.06
N ALA A 14 -22.59 -4.51 -13.82
CA ALA A 14 -22.77 -3.24 -14.50
C ALA A 14 -23.11 -2.11 -13.52
N ARG A 15 -22.41 -0.99 -13.64
CA ARG A 15 -22.69 0.27 -12.88
C ARG A 15 -23.76 1.13 -13.54
N ILE A 16 -23.94 1.00 -14.83
CA ILE A 16 -24.86 1.79 -15.64
C ILE A 16 -25.75 0.88 -16.47
N PRO A 17 -26.95 1.31 -16.83
CA PRO A 17 -27.79 0.57 -17.78
C PRO A 17 -27.21 0.72 -19.20
N VAL A 18 -27.22 -0.36 -19.98
CA VAL A 18 -26.77 -0.37 -21.38
C VAL A 18 -27.74 -1.22 -22.21
N LYS A 19 -27.95 -0.82 -23.47
CA LYS A 19 -28.65 -1.66 -24.44
C LYS A 19 -27.68 -2.67 -25.05
N ASP A 20 -28.06 -3.92 -25.08
CA ASP A 20 -27.31 -4.95 -25.79
C ASP A 20 -27.49 -4.83 -27.32
N GLN A 21 -26.78 -5.68 -28.08
CA GLN A 21 -26.84 -5.68 -29.55
C GLN A 21 -28.22 -6.04 -30.11
N SER A 22 -29.09 -6.66 -29.33
CA SER A 22 -30.47 -6.99 -29.69
C SER A 22 -31.47 -5.89 -29.30
N GLY A 23 -30.99 -4.79 -28.68
CA GLY A 23 -31.83 -3.65 -28.27
C GLY A 23 -32.50 -3.85 -26.91
N VAL A 24 -32.14 -4.90 -26.17
CA VAL A 24 -32.68 -5.17 -24.82
C VAL A 24 -31.94 -4.31 -23.79
N ASP A 25 -32.71 -3.64 -22.92
CA ASP A 25 -32.16 -2.83 -21.81
C ASP A 25 -31.62 -3.73 -20.72
N ARG A 26 -30.33 -3.58 -20.40
CA ARG A 26 -29.66 -4.21 -19.28
C ARG A 26 -29.55 -3.22 -18.14
N ALA A 27 -30.16 -3.54 -17.02
CA ALA A 27 -30.24 -2.62 -15.88
C ALA A 27 -28.88 -2.50 -15.14
N THR A 28 -28.72 -1.39 -14.42
CA THR A 28 -27.66 -1.29 -13.40
C THR A 28 -27.77 -2.44 -12.42
N GLY A 29 -26.63 -3.07 -12.09
CA GLY A 29 -26.59 -4.27 -11.22
C GLY A 29 -26.64 -5.59 -11.98
N SER A 30 -26.84 -5.59 -13.32
CA SER A 30 -26.75 -6.81 -14.13
C SER A 30 -25.40 -7.48 -13.96
N VAL A 31 -25.41 -8.80 -13.77
CA VAL A 31 -24.22 -9.63 -13.58
C VAL A 31 -23.90 -10.35 -14.89
N GLY A 32 -22.65 -10.38 -15.26
CA GLY A 32 -22.20 -11.13 -16.43
C GLY A 32 -20.73 -11.57 -16.32
N VAL A 33 -20.23 -12.19 -17.39
CA VAL A 33 -18.85 -12.66 -17.49
C VAL A 33 -18.18 -11.97 -18.67
N VAL A 34 -16.99 -11.42 -18.50
CA VAL A 34 -16.19 -10.86 -19.60
C VAL A 34 -15.82 -11.97 -20.57
N VAL A 35 -16.30 -11.89 -21.81
CA VAL A 35 -16.01 -12.90 -22.86
C VAL A 35 -15.03 -12.40 -23.90
N ALA A 36 -14.94 -11.07 -24.11
CA ALA A 36 -13.95 -10.46 -24.99
C ALA A 36 -13.61 -9.03 -24.53
N VAL A 37 -12.44 -8.55 -24.95
CA VAL A 37 -11.94 -7.19 -24.69
C VAL A 37 -11.35 -6.67 -26.00
N ASP A 38 -11.83 -5.52 -26.46
CA ASP A 38 -11.30 -4.90 -27.68
C ASP A 38 -9.97 -4.20 -27.41
N ASP A 39 -9.01 -4.30 -28.32
CA ASP A 39 -7.65 -3.73 -28.22
C ASP A 39 -7.56 -2.24 -28.66
N LEU A 40 -8.64 -1.47 -28.53
CA LEU A 40 -8.69 -0.04 -28.87
C LEU A 40 -8.26 0.83 -27.67
N PRO A 41 -7.86 2.11 -27.90
CA PRO A 41 -7.49 3.02 -26.81
C PRO A 41 -8.55 3.16 -25.71
N ASP A 42 -9.84 3.04 -26.08
CA ASP A 42 -10.98 2.99 -25.16
C ASP A 42 -11.52 1.56 -25.07
N SER A 43 -10.72 0.65 -24.49
CA SER A 43 -11.04 -0.78 -24.37
C SER A 43 -12.48 -1.01 -23.91
N THR A 44 -13.33 -1.56 -24.79
CA THR A 44 -14.68 -2.01 -24.44
C THR A 44 -14.66 -3.51 -24.10
N TYR A 45 -15.47 -3.87 -23.12
CA TYR A 45 -15.61 -5.21 -22.61
C TYR A 45 -16.92 -5.80 -23.08
N LEU A 46 -16.87 -6.89 -23.83
CA LEU A 46 -18.05 -7.68 -24.14
C LEU A 46 -18.35 -8.56 -22.95
N VAL A 47 -19.53 -8.40 -22.38
CA VAL A 47 -19.97 -9.11 -21.17
C VAL A 47 -21.14 -10.00 -21.52
N GLN A 48 -21.01 -11.32 -21.29
CA GLN A 48 -22.11 -12.25 -21.50
C GLN A 48 -22.95 -12.35 -20.23
N ASP A 49 -24.23 -12.04 -20.36
CA ASP A 49 -25.22 -12.17 -19.29
C ASP A 49 -25.72 -13.62 -19.15
N PRO A 50 -26.33 -14.00 -18.00
CA PRO A 50 -26.84 -15.35 -17.78
C PRO A 50 -27.93 -15.79 -18.77
N ASP A 51 -28.63 -14.86 -19.40
CA ASP A 51 -29.66 -15.09 -20.42
C ASP A 51 -29.12 -15.04 -21.86
N GLY A 52 -27.78 -14.97 -22.03
CA GLY A 52 -27.08 -15.02 -23.30
C GLY A 52 -26.97 -13.68 -24.03
N GLY A 53 -27.40 -12.56 -23.44
CA GLY A 53 -27.15 -11.24 -23.99
C GLY A 53 -25.68 -10.83 -23.90
N GLU A 54 -25.21 -10.02 -24.86
CA GLU A 54 -23.81 -9.60 -24.94
C GLU A 54 -23.68 -8.07 -25.03
N PRO A 55 -24.02 -7.32 -23.94
CA PRO A 55 -23.79 -5.89 -23.90
C PRO A 55 -22.29 -5.54 -23.87
N ARG A 56 -21.97 -4.31 -24.32
CA ARG A 56 -20.62 -3.74 -24.29
C ARG A 56 -20.54 -2.63 -23.26
N TYR A 57 -19.48 -2.66 -22.44
CA TYR A 57 -19.22 -1.70 -21.38
C TYR A 57 -17.80 -1.13 -21.48
N SER A 58 -17.61 0.10 -21.03
CA SER A 58 -16.27 0.61 -20.75
C SER A 58 -15.74 0.03 -19.43
N ARG A 59 -14.44 0.16 -19.16
CA ARG A 59 -13.84 -0.35 -17.89
C ARG A 59 -14.45 0.34 -16.65
N SER A 60 -14.77 1.63 -16.75
CA SER A 60 -15.37 2.41 -15.68
C SER A 60 -16.79 1.96 -15.30
N ASP A 61 -17.49 1.33 -16.25
CA ASP A 61 -18.88 0.91 -16.11
C ASP A 61 -19.03 -0.47 -15.47
N LEU A 62 -17.89 -1.13 -15.23
CA LEU A 62 -17.83 -2.48 -14.68
C LEU A 62 -17.16 -2.51 -13.31
N ILE A 63 -17.75 -3.27 -12.38
CA ILE A 63 -17.14 -3.68 -11.12
C ILE A 63 -16.90 -5.18 -11.19
N VAL A 64 -15.75 -5.66 -10.72
CA VAL A 64 -15.55 -7.11 -10.51
C VAL A 64 -16.58 -7.61 -9.51
N ARG A 65 -17.26 -8.71 -9.80
CA ARG A 65 -18.38 -9.20 -8.97
C ARG A 65 -18.00 -9.42 -7.51
N ALA A 66 -16.77 -9.87 -7.26
CA ALA A 66 -16.25 -9.98 -5.90
C ALA A 66 -16.18 -8.61 -5.20
N GLU A 67 -15.87 -7.54 -5.93
CA GLU A 67 -15.86 -6.16 -5.43
C GLU A 67 -17.28 -5.59 -5.31
N ALA A 68 -18.20 -5.95 -6.24
CA ALA A 68 -19.59 -5.49 -6.23
C ALA A 68 -20.42 -6.12 -5.09
N GLN A 69 -20.11 -7.36 -4.72
CA GLN A 69 -20.70 -7.98 -3.53
C GLN A 69 -20.29 -7.24 -2.25
N TRP A 70 -19.30 -6.38 -2.39
CA TRP A 70 -18.73 -5.57 -1.33
C TRP A 70 -19.28 -4.13 -1.28
N ALA A 71 -20.25 -3.72 -2.13
CA ALA A 71 -20.89 -2.43 -1.97
C ALA A 71 -21.42 -2.29 -0.53
N PRO A 72 -20.88 -1.34 0.27
CA PRO A 72 -21.36 -1.16 1.63
C PRO A 72 -22.84 -0.81 1.59
N PRO A 73 -23.65 -1.20 2.58
CA PRO A 73 -25.01 -0.72 2.71
C PRO A 73 -25.01 0.81 2.61
N ALA A 74 -26.06 1.41 2.03
CA ALA A 74 -26.18 2.87 1.85
C ALA A 74 -26.02 3.68 3.15
N THR A 75 -26.10 3.02 4.31
CA THR A 75 -25.85 3.57 5.65
C THR A 75 -24.38 3.60 6.08
N VAL A 76 -23.47 3.01 5.32
CA VAL A 76 -22.05 3.11 5.64
C VAL A 76 -21.54 4.43 5.09
N GLN A 77 -21.31 5.37 5.99
CA GLN A 77 -20.62 6.63 5.74
C GLN A 77 -19.36 6.41 4.90
N ASN A 78 -19.00 7.41 4.12
CA ASN A 78 -17.77 7.39 3.33
C ASN A 78 -16.58 6.95 4.21
N LEU A 79 -15.97 5.80 3.91
CA LEU A 79 -14.86 5.27 4.70
C LEU A 79 -13.62 6.17 4.67
N TRP A 80 -13.54 7.06 3.69
CA TRP A 80 -12.50 8.10 3.64
C TRP A 80 -12.58 9.08 4.79
N ASP A 81 -13.79 9.33 5.33
CA ASP A 81 -14.00 10.17 6.51
C ASP A 81 -13.57 9.46 7.82
N ARG A 82 -13.28 8.17 7.73
CA ARG A 82 -12.79 7.34 8.83
C ARG A 82 -11.27 7.17 8.86
N VAL A 83 -10.55 7.93 8.04
CA VAL A 83 -9.08 7.95 8.07
C VAL A 83 -8.62 8.53 9.40
N ILE A 84 -7.83 7.76 10.14
CA ILE A 84 -7.29 8.14 11.45
C ILE A 84 -5.85 8.65 11.37
N LEU A 85 -5.13 8.28 10.31
CA LEU A 85 -3.75 8.71 10.04
C LEU A 85 -3.53 8.83 8.55
N SER A 86 -2.96 9.94 8.10
CA SER A 86 -2.44 10.15 6.75
C SER A 86 -1.05 10.75 6.81
N SER A 87 -0.08 10.05 6.25
CA SER A 87 1.31 10.49 6.15
C SER A 87 1.76 10.50 4.70
N VAL A 88 2.55 11.50 4.32
CA VAL A 88 3.26 11.49 3.04
C VAL A 88 4.48 10.59 3.18
N ILE A 89 4.65 9.67 2.24
CA ILE A 89 5.82 8.80 2.12
C ILE A 89 6.51 9.03 0.77
N GLY A 90 7.43 8.16 0.41
CA GLY A 90 8.07 8.20 -0.90
C GLY A 90 9.10 9.33 -1.02
N SER A 91 9.35 9.80 -2.24
CA SER A 91 10.44 10.72 -2.54
C SER A 91 10.41 12.02 -1.72
N ARG A 92 9.22 12.51 -1.36
CA ARG A 92 9.07 13.72 -0.52
C ARG A 92 9.56 13.48 0.90
N ALA A 93 9.14 12.38 1.52
CA ALA A 93 9.58 12.03 2.87
C ALA A 93 11.06 11.63 2.92
N TYR A 94 11.62 11.18 1.80
CA TYR A 94 13.04 10.80 1.73
C TYR A 94 13.98 11.99 1.46
N GLY A 95 13.47 13.19 1.23
CA GLY A 95 14.29 14.33 0.77
C GLY A 95 14.80 14.15 -0.68
N LEU A 96 14.22 13.23 -1.45
CA LEU A 96 14.61 12.90 -2.84
C LEU A 96 13.62 13.42 -3.88
N ALA A 97 12.68 14.27 -3.47
CA ALA A 97 11.69 14.84 -4.37
C ALA A 97 12.32 15.78 -5.41
N THR A 98 11.72 15.78 -6.59
CA THR A 98 11.94 16.75 -7.67
C THR A 98 10.61 17.41 -8.01
N ASP A 99 10.60 18.44 -8.85
CA ASP A 99 9.38 19.15 -9.24
C ASP A 99 8.31 18.23 -9.87
N ALA A 100 8.76 17.13 -10.50
CA ALA A 100 7.87 16.12 -11.09
C ALA A 100 7.49 14.97 -10.12
N SER A 101 7.80 15.09 -8.83
CA SER A 101 7.53 14.01 -7.88
C SER A 101 6.08 14.04 -7.39
N ASP A 102 5.41 12.90 -7.48
CA ASP A 102 4.08 12.68 -6.91
C ASP A 102 4.09 12.79 -5.38
N THR A 103 2.90 12.96 -4.80
CA THR A 103 2.73 12.95 -3.35
C THR A 103 2.03 11.64 -2.95
N ASP A 104 2.84 10.67 -2.55
CA ASP A 104 2.34 9.37 -2.09
C ASP A 104 1.81 9.46 -0.67
N ARG A 105 0.53 9.16 -0.46
CA ARG A 105 -0.11 9.16 0.86
C ARG A 105 -0.37 7.74 1.33
N ARG A 106 0.03 7.45 2.54
CA ARG A 106 -0.26 6.18 3.22
C ARG A 106 -0.75 6.45 4.63
N GLY A 107 -1.57 5.54 5.14
CA GLY A 107 -2.12 5.71 6.47
C GLY A 107 -3.00 4.56 6.91
N ALA A 108 -3.85 4.87 7.89
CA ALA A 108 -4.83 3.94 8.43
C ALA A 108 -6.22 4.56 8.44
N TYR A 109 -7.23 3.72 8.27
CA TYR A 109 -8.60 4.06 8.59
C TYR A 109 -9.17 3.07 9.63
N LEU A 110 -10.11 3.55 10.45
CA LEU A 110 -10.81 2.74 11.43
C LEU A 110 -12.23 2.46 10.94
N ALA A 111 -12.49 1.20 10.60
CA ALA A 111 -13.80 0.81 10.11
C ALA A 111 -14.88 0.99 11.20
N PRO A 112 -16.12 1.43 10.83
CA PRO A 112 -17.25 1.41 11.73
C PRO A 112 -17.55 -0.02 12.24
N ALA A 113 -17.90 -0.15 13.52
CA ALA A 113 -18.15 -1.44 14.16
C ALA A 113 -19.16 -2.34 13.39
N PRO A 114 -20.30 -1.83 12.88
CA PRO A 114 -21.22 -2.68 12.11
C PRO A 114 -20.62 -3.28 10.85
N LEU A 115 -19.71 -2.55 10.20
CA LEU A 115 -19.03 -3.05 9.01
C LEU A 115 -17.94 -4.06 9.37
N ASP A 116 -17.13 -3.76 10.39
CA ASP A 116 -16.07 -4.65 10.86
C ASP A 116 -16.63 -6.00 11.37
N TRP A 117 -17.80 -5.98 12.02
CA TRP A 117 -18.47 -7.18 12.54
C TRP A 117 -19.37 -7.88 11.52
N SER A 118 -19.57 -7.30 10.35
CA SER A 118 -20.38 -7.93 9.32
C SER A 118 -19.69 -9.20 8.78
N LEU A 119 -20.48 -10.11 8.21
CA LEU A 119 -19.95 -11.32 7.57
C LEU A 119 -18.93 -11.03 6.47
N ARG A 120 -18.98 -9.85 5.88
CA ARG A 120 -18.08 -9.41 4.80
C ARG A 120 -16.82 -8.73 5.34
N GLY A 121 -16.90 -8.13 6.54
CA GLY A 121 -15.83 -7.32 7.12
C GLY A 121 -15.63 -6.00 6.40
N ALA A 122 -14.67 -5.23 6.88
CA ALA A 122 -14.22 -4.00 6.25
C ALA A 122 -13.19 -4.27 5.14
N PRO A 123 -13.08 -3.41 4.09
CA PRO A 123 -12.00 -3.51 3.12
C PRO A 123 -10.64 -3.47 3.80
N GLU A 124 -9.73 -4.34 3.39
CA GLU A 124 -8.36 -4.29 3.92
C GLU A 124 -7.65 -2.96 3.61
N GLN A 125 -8.06 -2.25 2.53
CA GLN A 125 -7.49 -0.95 2.15
C GLN A 125 -8.46 -0.11 1.33
N LEU A 126 -8.33 1.21 1.44
CA LEU A 126 -8.92 2.21 0.57
C LEU A 126 -7.83 2.70 -0.38
N GLN A 127 -8.09 2.74 -1.68
CA GLN A 127 -7.12 3.17 -2.67
C GLN A 127 -7.72 4.21 -3.61
N ASP A 128 -6.97 5.28 -3.84
CA ASP A 128 -7.27 6.32 -4.82
C ASP A 128 -6.00 6.61 -5.64
N ASP A 129 -5.96 6.09 -6.86
CA ASP A 129 -4.81 6.23 -7.75
C ASP A 129 -4.63 7.67 -8.26
N VAL A 130 -5.71 8.46 -8.33
CA VAL A 130 -5.65 9.86 -8.74
C VAL A 130 -4.98 10.71 -7.66
N ARG A 131 -5.34 10.48 -6.40
CA ARG A 131 -4.76 11.16 -5.25
C ARG A 131 -3.47 10.50 -4.74
N GLN A 132 -3.03 9.40 -5.36
CA GLN A 132 -1.90 8.58 -4.92
C GLN A 132 -2.01 8.20 -3.42
N ALA A 133 -3.22 7.86 -2.99
CA ALA A 133 -3.53 7.56 -1.60
C ALA A 133 -3.89 6.08 -1.41
N CYS A 134 -3.34 5.46 -0.37
CA CYS A 134 -3.72 4.12 0.07
C CYS A 134 -3.74 4.09 1.59
N PHE A 135 -4.92 3.85 2.16
CA PHE A 135 -5.12 3.74 3.61
C PHE A 135 -5.53 2.32 3.96
N TRP A 136 -4.75 1.67 4.80
CA TRP A 136 -5.05 0.32 5.28
C TRP A 136 -6.08 0.37 6.41
N GLU A 137 -6.92 -0.64 6.46
CA GLU A 137 -7.69 -0.90 7.66
C GLU A 137 -6.74 -1.11 8.85
N VAL A 138 -7.08 -0.60 10.03
CA VAL A 138 -6.15 -0.53 11.17
C VAL A 138 -5.52 -1.87 11.51
N LYS A 139 -6.29 -2.98 11.52
CA LYS A 139 -5.77 -4.34 11.75
C LYS A 139 -4.76 -4.74 10.66
N LYS A 140 -5.03 -4.37 9.41
CA LYS A 140 -4.11 -4.63 8.28
C LYS A 140 -2.81 -3.87 8.45
N LEU A 141 -2.86 -2.57 8.79
CA LEU A 141 -1.65 -1.78 9.04
C LEU A 141 -0.82 -2.38 10.17
N LEU A 142 -1.44 -2.72 11.31
CA LEU A 142 -0.74 -3.35 12.43
C LEU A 142 -0.08 -4.66 12.02
N THR A 143 -0.80 -5.50 11.28
CA THR A 143 -0.26 -6.78 10.78
C THR A 143 0.95 -6.58 9.86
N LEU A 144 0.93 -5.56 9.02
CA LEU A 144 2.06 -5.20 8.16
C LEU A 144 3.23 -4.65 8.97
N ALA A 145 2.98 -3.78 9.94
CA ALA A 145 4.00 -3.19 10.80
C ALA A 145 4.70 -4.26 11.66
N LEU A 146 3.94 -5.21 12.25
CA LEU A 146 4.48 -6.36 12.99
C LEU A 146 5.38 -7.27 12.13
N LYS A 147 5.21 -7.27 10.82
CA LYS A 147 6.08 -7.97 9.85
C LYS A 147 7.23 -7.11 9.34
N ALA A 148 7.44 -5.94 9.94
CA ALA A 148 8.40 -4.94 9.48
C ALA A 148 8.24 -4.60 7.98
N ASN A 149 7.00 -4.53 7.46
CA ASN A 149 6.76 -4.11 6.09
C ASN A 149 7.25 -2.67 5.90
N PRO A 150 8.13 -2.39 4.91
CA PRO A 150 8.70 -1.07 4.72
C PRO A 150 7.66 0.05 4.59
N ASN A 151 6.63 -0.14 3.76
CA ASN A 151 5.60 0.88 3.54
C ASN A 151 4.81 1.20 4.82
N ALA A 152 4.51 0.18 5.63
CA ALA A 152 3.80 0.37 6.91
C ALA A 152 4.68 1.09 7.93
N LEU A 153 5.95 0.70 8.06
CA LEU A 153 6.88 1.38 8.95
C LEU A 153 7.16 2.81 8.50
N GLU A 154 7.37 3.04 7.19
CA GLU A 154 7.56 4.37 6.65
C GLU A 154 6.36 5.30 6.89
N CYS A 155 5.13 4.77 6.78
CA CYS A 155 3.92 5.51 7.14
C CYS A 155 3.94 5.97 8.60
N LEU A 156 4.32 5.08 9.53
CA LEU A 156 4.35 5.36 10.97
C LEU A 156 5.52 6.26 11.40
N TYR A 157 6.60 6.27 10.64
CA TYR A 157 7.81 7.06 10.94
C TYR A 157 7.97 8.30 10.07
N SER A 158 7.04 8.56 9.14
CA SER A 158 7.10 9.76 8.30
C SER A 158 7.04 11.03 9.14
N PRO A 159 7.96 11.99 8.90
CA PRO A 159 7.88 13.29 9.52
C PRO A 159 6.77 14.17 8.90
N LEU A 160 6.18 13.74 7.79
CA LEU A 160 5.19 14.49 7.03
C LEU A 160 3.78 13.94 7.27
N VAL A 161 3.29 14.09 8.51
CA VAL A 161 1.90 13.73 8.86
C VAL A 161 0.98 14.85 8.38
N GLU A 162 0.06 14.56 7.47
CA GLU A 162 -0.93 15.52 6.94
C GLU A 162 -2.22 15.53 7.76
N HIS A 163 -2.59 14.37 8.31
CA HIS A 163 -3.81 14.24 9.12
C HIS A 163 -3.62 13.18 10.21
N THR A 164 -4.10 13.47 11.39
CA THR A 164 -4.21 12.52 12.49
C THR A 164 -5.44 12.82 13.35
N THR A 165 -5.95 11.78 13.99
CA THR A 165 -7.03 11.83 14.99
C THR A 165 -6.50 11.28 16.31
N PRO A 166 -7.22 11.38 17.45
CA PRO A 166 -6.75 10.79 18.70
C PRO A 166 -6.35 9.30 18.59
N PRO A 167 -7.09 8.41 17.91
CA PRO A 167 -6.61 7.05 17.63
C PRO A 167 -5.35 6.99 16.76
N GLY A 168 -5.20 7.93 15.81
CA GLY A 168 -3.98 8.03 14.99
C GLY A 168 -2.75 8.43 15.80
N GLU A 169 -2.92 9.37 16.76
CA GLU A 169 -1.86 9.78 17.68
C GLU A 169 -1.42 8.65 18.60
N GLU A 170 -2.37 7.88 19.14
CA GLU A 170 -2.07 6.69 19.93
C GLU A 170 -1.33 5.63 19.12
N LEU A 171 -1.71 5.43 17.84
CA LEU A 171 -1.00 4.53 16.94
C LEU A 171 0.45 4.99 16.71
N LEU A 172 0.67 6.29 16.51
CA LEU A 172 2.02 6.85 16.37
C LEU A 172 2.82 6.74 17.68
N ALA A 173 2.18 6.84 18.84
CA ALA A 173 2.84 6.70 20.13
C ALA A 173 3.43 5.31 20.36
N ILE A 174 2.79 4.25 19.84
CA ILE A 174 3.27 2.88 19.96
C ILE A 174 4.19 2.43 18.80
N ARG A 175 4.57 3.31 17.87
CA ARG A 175 5.33 2.92 16.67
C ARG A 175 6.64 2.20 16.95
N SER A 176 7.32 2.52 18.07
CA SER A 176 8.55 1.85 18.49
C SER A 176 8.36 0.36 18.79
N SER A 177 7.15 -0.04 19.19
CA SER A 177 6.78 -1.43 19.46
C SER A 177 6.85 -2.34 18.22
N PHE A 178 6.85 -1.77 17.02
CA PHE A 178 6.97 -2.52 15.76
C PHE A 178 8.41 -2.76 15.33
N LEU A 179 9.39 -2.07 15.95
CA LEU A 179 10.80 -2.30 15.62
C LEU A 179 11.37 -3.48 16.40
N SER A 180 12.03 -4.37 15.67
CA SER A 180 12.66 -5.57 16.21
C SER A 180 13.71 -6.07 15.22
N LYS A 181 14.41 -7.16 15.55
CA LYS A 181 15.35 -7.81 14.63
C LYS A 181 14.68 -8.32 13.33
N VAL A 182 13.35 -8.40 13.28
CA VAL A 182 12.59 -8.72 12.05
C VAL A 182 12.88 -7.71 10.94
N VAL A 183 13.19 -6.45 11.25
CA VAL A 183 13.64 -5.44 10.28
C VAL A 183 14.79 -5.93 9.42
N TYR A 184 15.80 -6.59 10.05
CA TYR A 184 16.93 -7.16 9.31
C TYR A 184 16.46 -8.18 8.28
N ALA A 185 15.69 -9.18 8.69
CA ALA A 185 15.24 -10.24 7.78
C ALA A 185 14.42 -9.69 6.61
N THR A 186 13.53 -8.71 6.89
CA THR A 186 12.64 -8.14 5.88
C THR A 186 13.40 -7.23 4.91
N TYR A 187 14.13 -6.25 5.41
CA TYR A 187 14.80 -5.25 4.56
C TYR A 187 15.99 -5.83 3.82
N ASN A 188 16.85 -6.59 4.52
CA ASN A 188 18.04 -7.20 3.94
C ASN A 188 17.66 -8.28 2.91
N GLY A 189 16.73 -9.17 3.27
CA GLY A 189 16.25 -10.23 2.37
C GLY A 189 15.60 -9.68 1.12
N TYR A 190 14.76 -8.63 1.25
CA TYR A 190 14.16 -7.94 0.12
C TYR A 190 15.23 -7.32 -0.79
N ALA A 191 16.15 -6.53 -0.22
CA ALA A 191 17.22 -5.89 -1.01
C ALA A 191 18.08 -6.93 -1.75
N LEU A 192 18.50 -8.01 -1.08
CA LEU A 192 19.28 -9.09 -1.69
C LEU A 192 18.56 -9.70 -2.90
N SER A 193 17.27 -10.03 -2.75
CA SER A 193 16.50 -10.66 -3.83
C SER A 193 16.33 -9.73 -5.03
N GLN A 194 16.07 -8.44 -4.79
CA GLN A 194 15.85 -7.45 -5.84
C GLN A 194 17.15 -7.08 -6.58
N PHE A 195 18.27 -6.93 -5.86
CA PHE A 195 19.56 -6.71 -6.51
C PHE A 195 20.00 -7.89 -7.37
N LYS A 196 19.77 -9.14 -6.90
CA LYS A 196 20.03 -10.34 -7.69
C LYS A 196 19.22 -10.33 -9.00
N LYS A 197 17.96 -9.93 -8.94
CA LYS A 197 17.09 -9.81 -10.12
C LYS A 197 17.59 -8.72 -11.07
N MET A 198 17.91 -7.53 -10.56
CA MET A 198 18.43 -6.43 -11.38
C MET A 198 19.76 -6.79 -12.05
N ASP A 199 20.67 -7.49 -11.36
CA ASP A 199 21.94 -7.91 -11.96
C ASP A 199 21.72 -8.94 -13.09
N ALA A 200 20.73 -9.85 -12.94
CA ALA A 200 20.33 -10.76 -14.00
C ALA A 200 19.74 -10.01 -15.21
N ASP A 201 18.83 -9.05 -14.99
CA ASP A 201 18.22 -8.24 -16.04
C ASP A 201 19.32 -7.40 -16.78
N ARG A 202 20.26 -6.82 -16.05
CA ARG A 202 21.40 -6.10 -16.62
C ARG A 202 22.28 -6.97 -17.51
N ARG A 203 22.59 -8.20 -17.07
CA ARG A 203 23.38 -9.15 -17.88
C ARG A 203 22.67 -9.59 -19.14
N MET A 204 21.33 -9.74 -19.09
CA MET A 204 20.53 -10.22 -20.20
C MET A 204 20.14 -9.12 -21.19
N ARG A 205 19.84 -7.90 -20.70
CA ARG A 205 19.23 -6.80 -21.47
C ARG A 205 20.07 -5.54 -21.53
N GLY A 206 21.14 -5.44 -20.72
CA GLY A 206 21.96 -4.23 -20.60
C GLY A 206 21.29 -3.09 -19.80
N GLU A 207 20.08 -3.30 -19.30
CA GLU A 207 19.28 -2.26 -18.62
C GLU A 207 19.38 -2.36 -17.11
N VAL A 208 19.44 -1.21 -16.44
CA VAL A 208 19.40 -1.09 -14.98
C VAL A 208 18.23 -0.21 -14.58
N ASN A 209 17.38 -0.68 -13.68
CA ASN A 209 16.37 0.17 -13.05
C ASN A 209 17.02 1.01 -11.93
N TRP A 210 17.63 2.11 -12.32
CA TRP A 210 18.36 3.00 -11.41
C TRP A 210 17.50 3.56 -10.27
N LYS A 211 16.25 3.92 -10.56
CA LYS A 211 15.31 4.36 -9.53
C LYS A 211 15.11 3.27 -8.47
N HIS A 212 14.98 2.02 -8.91
CA HIS A 212 14.82 0.90 -7.98
C HIS A 212 16.09 0.63 -7.18
N ALA A 213 17.27 0.66 -7.81
CA ALA A 213 18.55 0.52 -7.13
C ALA A 213 18.73 1.55 -6.00
N MET A 214 18.45 2.82 -6.30
CA MET A 214 18.46 3.91 -5.32
C MET A 214 17.54 3.60 -4.12
N HIS A 215 16.30 3.17 -4.38
CA HIS A 215 15.35 2.85 -3.30
C HIS A 215 15.81 1.69 -2.41
N LEU A 216 16.47 0.68 -2.98
CA LEU A 216 16.98 -0.45 -2.22
C LEU A 216 18.16 -0.05 -1.31
N LEU A 217 19.09 0.79 -1.82
CA LEU A 217 20.19 1.31 -0.99
C LEU A 217 19.65 2.15 0.16
N ARG A 218 18.69 3.05 -0.11
CA ARG A 218 18.01 3.83 0.91
C ARG A 218 17.34 2.93 1.97
N ALA A 219 16.65 1.89 1.55
CA ALA A 219 15.99 0.96 2.48
C ALA A 219 17.01 0.24 3.38
N LEU A 220 18.15 -0.20 2.83
CA LEU A 220 19.23 -0.79 3.64
C LEU A 220 19.76 0.21 4.67
N MET A 221 20.01 1.47 4.26
CA MET A 221 20.48 2.53 5.16
C MET A 221 19.49 2.78 6.30
N ALA A 222 18.20 2.93 5.97
CA ALA A 222 17.15 3.14 6.97
C ALA A 222 17.04 1.95 7.94
N GLY A 223 17.13 0.72 7.44
CA GLY A 223 17.11 -0.49 8.26
C GLY A 223 18.32 -0.60 9.21
N ILE A 224 19.50 -0.20 8.76
CA ILE A 224 20.73 -0.16 9.61
C ILE A 224 20.53 0.82 10.77
N VAL A 225 20.05 2.03 10.48
CA VAL A 225 19.77 3.02 11.53
C VAL A 225 18.68 2.53 12.48
N ALA A 226 17.62 1.91 11.95
CA ALA A 226 16.55 1.35 12.78
C ALA A 226 17.08 0.33 13.79
N LEU A 227 18.02 -0.55 13.38
CA LEU A 227 18.64 -1.52 14.30
C LEU A 227 19.56 -0.86 15.33
N ARG A 228 20.29 0.19 14.96
CA ARG A 228 21.25 0.86 15.84
C ARG A 228 20.59 1.80 16.85
N GLU A 229 19.60 2.54 16.38
CA GLU A 229 19.05 3.68 17.11
C GLU A 229 17.63 3.46 17.61
N GLY A 230 16.96 2.38 17.16
CA GLY A 230 15.55 2.15 17.52
C GLY A 230 14.58 3.17 16.89
N HIS A 231 15.00 3.81 15.77
CA HIS A 231 14.23 4.78 15.02
C HIS A 231 14.43 4.58 13.52
N LEU A 232 13.36 4.69 12.73
CA LEU A 232 13.42 4.54 11.27
C LEU A 232 13.45 5.92 10.61
N PRO A 233 14.63 6.44 10.18
CA PRO A 233 14.69 7.70 9.45
C PRO A 233 14.19 7.49 8.02
N LEU A 234 13.40 8.44 7.50
CA LEU A 234 13.01 8.46 6.10
C LEU A 234 13.93 9.39 5.28
N ASP A 235 14.26 10.55 5.80
CA ASP A 235 15.15 11.49 5.13
C ASP A 235 16.55 10.92 4.99
N VAL A 236 17.10 10.99 3.78
CA VAL A 236 18.42 10.44 3.44
C VAL A 236 19.58 11.37 3.81
N GLY A 237 19.32 12.59 4.24
CA GLY A 237 20.30 13.56 4.72
C GLY A 237 21.46 13.76 3.74
N ALA A 238 22.67 13.56 4.24
CA ALA A 238 23.91 13.79 3.48
C ALA A 238 24.06 12.89 2.23
N HIS A 239 23.31 11.79 2.14
CA HIS A 239 23.39 10.87 1.00
C HIS A 239 22.52 11.29 -0.20
N ARG A 240 21.81 12.41 -0.09
CA ARG A 240 20.87 12.88 -1.11
C ARG A 240 21.47 12.95 -2.51
N GLU A 241 22.57 13.67 -2.68
CA GLU A 241 23.19 13.88 -3.99
C GLU A 241 23.70 12.57 -4.60
N GLN A 242 24.31 11.71 -3.79
CA GLN A 242 24.78 10.41 -4.25
C GLN A 242 23.65 9.50 -4.70
N LEU A 243 22.54 9.46 -3.95
CA LEU A 243 21.34 8.68 -4.32
C LEU A 243 20.66 9.23 -5.58
N LEU A 244 20.60 10.56 -5.74
CA LEU A 244 20.09 11.18 -6.95
C LEU A 244 20.98 10.91 -8.17
N ALA A 245 22.31 10.92 -8.02
CA ALA A 245 23.25 10.54 -9.07
C ALA A 245 23.05 9.08 -9.51
N ILE A 246 22.79 8.16 -8.57
CA ILE A 246 22.40 6.78 -8.91
C ILE A 246 21.08 6.76 -9.69
N ARG A 247 20.05 7.49 -9.24
CA ARG A 247 18.76 7.57 -9.93
C ARG A 247 18.90 8.03 -11.38
N ARG A 248 19.85 8.92 -11.66
CA ARG A 248 20.15 9.43 -13.02
C ARG A 248 21.06 8.51 -13.83
N GLY A 249 21.60 7.43 -13.22
CA GLY A 249 22.53 6.51 -13.87
C GLY A 249 23.94 7.10 -14.07
N GLU A 250 24.31 8.11 -13.29
CA GLU A 250 25.60 8.80 -13.36
C GLU A 250 26.72 8.04 -12.62
N ILE A 251 26.38 7.05 -11.80
CA ILE A 251 27.33 6.24 -11.04
C ILE A 251 27.43 4.87 -11.70
N ALA A 252 28.65 4.36 -11.87
CA ALA A 252 28.89 3.06 -12.46
C ALA A 252 28.23 1.95 -11.63
N TRP A 253 27.68 0.93 -12.29
CA TRP A 253 27.05 -0.20 -11.58
C TRP A 253 27.98 -0.90 -10.59
N SER A 254 29.29 -1.01 -10.92
CA SER A 254 30.30 -1.57 -10.02
C SER A 254 30.39 -0.82 -8.69
N ASP A 255 30.22 0.49 -8.70
CA ASP A 255 30.32 1.32 -7.50
C ASP A 255 29.04 1.21 -6.67
N VAL A 256 27.87 1.17 -7.35
CA VAL A 256 26.58 0.89 -6.70
C VAL A 256 26.61 -0.49 -6.02
N GLU A 257 27.15 -1.50 -6.71
CA GLU A 257 27.29 -2.86 -6.18
C GLU A 257 28.26 -2.91 -4.99
N SER A 258 29.37 -2.19 -5.07
CA SER A 258 30.35 -2.08 -3.98
C SER A 258 29.74 -1.41 -2.75
N TRP A 259 28.95 -0.34 -2.94
CA TRP A 259 28.23 0.31 -1.85
C TRP A 259 27.16 -0.60 -1.25
N ARG A 260 26.38 -1.27 -2.07
CA ARG A 260 25.42 -2.28 -1.60
C ARG A 260 26.08 -3.35 -0.71
N LEU A 261 27.20 -3.93 -1.18
CA LEU A 261 27.95 -4.93 -0.42
C LEU A 261 28.46 -4.39 0.91
N SER A 262 28.88 -3.13 0.95
CA SER A 262 29.27 -2.47 2.19
C SER A 262 28.09 -2.33 3.14
N LEU A 263 26.92 -1.89 2.65
CA LEU A 263 25.71 -1.76 3.46
C LEU A 263 25.23 -3.10 4.00
N HIS A 264 25.31 -4.19 3.23
CA HIS A 264 24.96 -5.52 3.75
C HIS A 264 25.87 -5.92 4.92
N ARG A 265 27.21 -5.75 4.80
CA ARG A 265 28.14 -6.03 5.91
C ARG A 265 27.87 -5.16 7.15
N GLU A 266 27.45 -3.92 6.91
CA GLU A 266 27.09 -3.00 7.99
C GLU A 266 25.78 -3.39 8.65
N PHE A 267 24.81 -3.91 7.88
CA PHE A 267 23.55 -4.42 8.38
C PHE A 267 23.74 -5.69 9.21
N ASP A 268 24.64 -6.61 8.78
CA ASP A 268 25.01 -7.80 9.52
C ASP A 268 25.60 -7.45 10.91
N ARG A 269 26.45 -6.41 10.96
CA ARG A 269 26.97 -5.90 12.24
C ARG A 269 25.87 -5.25 13.08
N ALA A 270 25.03 -4.43 12.46
CA ALA A 270 23.96 -3.75 13.16
C ALA A 270 22.98 -4.72 13.82
N VAL A 271 22.63 -5.85 13.18
CA VAL A 271 21.75 -6.84 13.80
C VAL A 271 22.44 -7.64 14.90
N ALA A 272 23.76 -7.83 14.83
CA ALA A 272 24.51 -8.50 15.89
C ALA A 272 24.60 -7.63 17.16
N ASP A 273 24.71 -6.32 17.00
CA ASP A 273 24.95 -5.36 18.09
C ASP A 273 23.65 -4.69 18.59
N THR A 274 22.51 -4.91 17.92
CA THR A 274 21.24 -4.21 18.23
C THR A 274 20.71 -4.55 19.61
N ARG A 275 20.12 -3.55 20.25
CA ARG A 275 19.33 -3.70 21.49
C ARG A 275 17.84 -3.93 21.25
N LEU A 276 17.41 -3.93 19.98
CA LEU A 276 16.02 -4.22 19.65
C LEU A 276 15.68 -5.68 20.02
N PRO A 277 14.43 -5.94 20.42
CA PRO A 277 13.96 -7.28 20.73
C PRO A 277 13.98 -8.18 19.49
N ASP A 278 13.99 -9.49 19.69
CA ASP A 278 13.94 -10.47 18.59
C ASP A 278 12.64 -10.39 17.79
N ARG A 279 11.53 -10.01 18.46
CA ARG A 279 10.18 -9.88 17.88
C ARG A 279 9.55 -8.56 18.29
N PRO A 280 8.66 -8.00 17.45
CA PRO A 280 7.90 -6.80 17.80
C PRO A 280 6.94 -7.08 18.97
N ASP A 281 6.49 -6.03 19.64
CA ASP A 281 5.55 -6.13 20.75
C ASP A 281 4.11 -6.31 20.21
N TYR A 282 3.70 -7.57 20.10
CA TYR A 282 2.35 -7.96 19.71
C TYR A 282 1.30 -7.49 20.72
N GLN A 283 1.65 -7.45 22.02
CA GLN A 283 0.71 -7.05 23.07
C GLN A 283 0.34 -5.58 22.96
N ALA A 284 1.32 -4.70 22.69
CA ALA A 284 1.05 -3.29 22.45
C ALA A 284 0.14 -3.07 21.24
N ALA A 285 0.41 -3.78 20.14
CA ALA A 285 -0.42 -3.71 18.93
C ALA A 285 -1.84 -4.21 19.17
N GLU A 286 -2.01 -5.30 19.88
CA GLU A 286 -3.32 -5.89 20.20
C GLU A 286 -4.12 -5.01 21.16
N THR A 287 -3.47 -4.47 22.19
CA THR A 287 -4.10 -3.54 23.14
C THR A 287 -4.63 -2.30 22.42
N PHE A 288 -3.82 -1.73 21.53
CA PHE A 288 -4.25 -0.60 20.71
C PHE A 288 -5.45 -0.98 19.81
N LEU A 289 -5.38 -2.12 19.11
CA LEU A 289 -6.45 -2.57 18.22
C LEU A 289 -7.78 -2.72 18.98
N ILE A 290 -7.75 -3.39 20.14
CA ILE A 290 -8.94 -3.58 20.98
C ILE A 290 -9.49 -2.24 21.43
N SER A 291 -8.66 -1.31 21.92
CA SER A 291 -9.07 0.02 22.32
C SER A 291 -9.73 0.80 21.19
N ALA A 292 -9.13 0.79 19.99
CA ALA A 292 -9.70 1.45 18.81
C ALA A 292 -11.06 0.85 18.41
N ARG A 293 -11.21 -0.48 18.45
CA ARG A 293 -12.48 -1.17 18.17
C ARG A 293 -13.57 -0.85 19.19
N LEU A 294 -13.23 -0.80 20.48
CA LEU A 294 -14.17 -0.43 21.53
C LEU A 294 -14.69 1.01 21.34
N ARG A 295 -13.86 1.95 20.94
CA ARG A 295 -14.29 3.31 20.61
C ARG A 295 -15.26 3.33 19.43
N ALA A 296 -14.91 2.65 18.33
CA ALA A 296 -15.80 2.53 17.16
C ALA A 296 -17.17 1.87 17.52
N ALA A 297 -17.17 0.94 18.49
CA ALA A 297 -18.40 0.34 19.01
C ALA A 297 -19.20 1.32 19.91
N SER A 298 -18.53 2.13 20.71
CA SER A 298 -19.18 3.12 21.58
C SER A 298 -19.87 4.22 20.78
N GLU A 299 -19.31 4.61 19.63
CA GLU A 299 -19.98 5.56 18.71
C GLU A 299 -21.36 5.03 18.27
N LEU A 300 -21.47 3.71 18.00
CA LEU A 300 -22.72 3.08 17.61
C LEU A 300 -23.79 3.14 18.72
N LEU A 301 -23.36 3.04 19.99
CA LEU A 301 -24.27 3.06 21.13
C LEU A 301 -24.71 4.48 21.50
N GLY A 302 -23.87 5.48 21.24
CA GLY A 302 -24.17 6.89 21.47
C GLY A 302 -25.19 7.47 20.47
N ASP A 303 -25.15 7.04 19.23
CA ASP A 303 -26.08 7.48 18.16
C ASP A 303 -27.51 6.92 18.32
N ASN A 304 -27.70 5.85 19.10
CA ASN A 304 -29.01 5.23 19.32
C ASN A 304 -29.74 5.78 20.56
N GLY A 305 -29.22 6.82 21.22
CA GLY A 305 -29.75 7.41 22.45
C GLY A 305 -30.23 8.86 22.33
N ALA A 306 -30.35 9.43 21.12
CA ALA A 306 -30.82 10.79 20.88
C ALA A 306 -32.13 10.83 20.10
#